data_752f52b53abddd566b1d57ae61329897
#
_entry.id   752f52b53abddd566b1d57ae61329897
#
_cell.length_a   1.000
_cell.length_b   1.000
_cell.length_c   1.000
_cell.angle_alpha   90.00
_cell.angle_beta   90.00
_cell.angle_gamma   90.00
#
_symmetry.space_group_name_H-M   'P 1'
#
loop_
_entity.id
_entity.type
_entity.pdbx_description
1 polymer ?
#
loop_
_entity_poly.entity_id
_entity_poly.type
_entity_poly.pdbx_seq_one_letter_code
_entity_poly.pdbx_strand_id
1 'polypeptide(L)' 'MTYEQKQEAIKALVYGGTKEAAADAAGVPVAALAEITKAEIDEVRADLKEMGWLD' A
#
# COMPACT_ATOMS: atom_id res chain seq x y z
N MET A 1 -9.06 8.66 -2.71
CA MET A 1 -8.49 8.55 -1.35
C MET A 1 -7.39 9.59 -1.14
N THR A 2 -7.11 9.93 0.11
CA THR A 2 -6.07 10.88 0.43
C THR A 2 -4.70 10.24 0.24
N TYR A 3 -3.66 11.07 0.23
CA TYR A 3 -2.28 10.59 0.15
C TYR A 3 -1.97 9.62 1.31
N GLU A 4 -2.39 9.99 2.52
CA GLU A 4 -2.14 9.14 3.70
C GLU A 4 -2.86 7.80 3.58
N GLN A 5 -4.11 7.81 3.15
CA GLN A 5 -4.87 6.57 2.92
C GLN A 5 -4.18 5.71 1.88
N LYS A 6 -3.71 6.32 0.81
CA LYS A 6 -3.01 5.61 -0.27
C LYS A 6 -1.72 4.96 0.26
N GLN A 7 -0.96 5.68 1.06
CA GLN A 7 0.28 5.15 1.64
C GLN A 7 0.01 3.98 2.57
N GLU A 8 -1.03 4.06 3.40
CA GLU A 8 -1.40 2.95 4.29
C GLU A 8 -1.80 1.70 3.49
N ALA A 9 -2.60 1.89 2.44
CA ALA A 9 -3.00 0.77 1.59
C ALA A 9 -1.79 0.12 0.90
N ILE A 10 -0.89 0.93 0.36
CA ILE A 10 0.30 0.43 -0.31
C ILE A 10 1.20 -0.33 0.65
N LYS A 11 1.42 0.20 1.85
CA LYS A 11 2.21 -0.50 2.89
C LYS A 11 1.62 -1.87 3.21
N ALA A 12 0.31 -1.93 3.39
CA ALA A 12 -0.35 -3.20 3.69
C ALA A 12 -0.16 -4.21 2.56
N LEU A 13 -0.23 -3.77 1.31
CA LEU A 13 -0.01 -4.63 0.15
C LEU A 13 1.45 -5.10 0.07
N VAL A 14 2.39 -4.21 0.35
CA VAL A 14 3.82 -4.53 0.31
C VAL A 14 4.18 -5.54 1.39
N TYR A 15 3.57 -5.45 2.56
CA TYR A 15 3.80 -6.40 3.65
C TYR A 15 3.06 -7.72 3.48
N GLY A 16 2.46 -7.94 2.31
CA GLY A 16 1.86 -9.22 1.99
C GLY A 16 0.39 -9.35 2.35
N GLY A 17 -0.26 -8.26 2.69
CA GLY A 17 -1.70 -8.27 2.98
C GLY A 17 -2.54 -8.44 1.73
N THR A 18 -3.80 -8.82 1.93
CA THR A 18 -4.76 -8.89 0.84
C THR A 18 -5.28 -7.49 0.50
N LYS A 19 -5.98 -7.37 -0.62
CA LYS A 19 -6.61 -6.11 -1.00
C LYS A 19 -7.63 -5.67 0.06
N GLU A 20 -8.38 -6.62 0.60
CA GLU A 20 -9.37 -6.37 1.64
C GLU A 20 -8.70 -5.82 2.91
N ALA A 21 -7.59 -6.43 3.33
CA ALA A 21 -6.85 -5.97 4.49
C ALA A 21 -6.25 -4.58 4.25
N ALA A 22 -5.76 -4.33 3.04
CA ALA A 22 -5.21 -3.02 2.68
C ALA A 22 -6.28 -1.93 2.71
N ALA A 23 -7.46 -2.24 2.17
CA ALA A 23 -8.59 -1.31 2.18
C ALA A 23 -9.04 -1.00 3.61
N ASP A 24 -9.10 -2.02 4.46
CA ASP A 24 -9.44 -1.87 5.87
C ASP A 24 -8.42 -0.96 6.59
N ALA A 25 -7.14 -1.22 6.37
CA ALA A 25 -6.08 -0.43 7.00
C ALA A 25 -6.13 1.04 6.57
N ALA A 26 -6.50 1.30 5.33
CA ALA A 26 -6.61 2.65 4.80
C ALA A 26 -7.96 3.32 5.12
N GLY A 27 -8.95 2.53 5.52
CA GLY A 27 -10.30 3.05 5.77
C GLY A 27 -11.04 3.42 4.49
N VAL A 28 -10.80 2.69 3.41
CA VAL A 28 -11.41 2.94 2.09
C VAL A 28 -12.06 1.67 1.55
N PRO A 29 -13.01 1.80 0.59
CA PRO A 29 -13.54 0.62 -0.09
C PRO A 29 -12.48 -0.07 -0.92
N VAL A 30 -12.59 -1.40 -1.08
CA VAL A 30 -11.65 -2.17 -1.90
C VAL A 30 -11.55 -1.60 -3.33
N ALA A 31 -12.66 -1.15 -3.89
CA ALA A 31 -12.67 -0.57 -5.24
C ALA A 31 -11.76 0.65 -5.37
N ALA A 32 -11.52 1.38 -4.27
CA ALA A 32 -10.66 2.55 -4.30
C ALA A 32 -9.18 2.17 -4.54
N LEU A 33 -8.81 0.93 -4.26
CA LEU A 33 -7.44 0.46 -4.49
C LEU A 33 -7.07 0.42 -5.97
N ALA A 34 -8.05 0.50 -6.86
CA ALA A 34 -7.77 0.56 -8.30
C ALA A 34 -7.00 1.82 -8.70
N GLU A 35 -7.00 2.86 -7.85
CA GLU A 35 -6.20 4.06 -8.08
C GLU A 35 -4.71 3.85 -7.84
N ILE A 36 -4.34 2.78 -7.15
CA ILE A 36 -2.94 2.48 -6.84
C ILE A 36 -2.33 1.74 -8.03
N THR A 37 -1.22 2.26 -8.54
CA THR A 37 -0.50 1.63 -9.65
C THR A 37 0.60 0.70 -9.14
N LYS A 38 1.02 -0.22 -9.99
CA LYS A 38 2.14 -1.10 -9.67
C LYS A 38 3.42 -0.30 -9.43
N ALA A 39 3.62 0.78 -10.18
CA ALA A 39 4.78 1.64 -10.02
C ALA A 39 4.84 2.25 -8.62
N GLU A 40 3.70 2.67 -8.10
CA GLU A 40 3.61 3.22 -6.74
C GLU A 40 3.94 2.18 -5.69
N ILE A 41 3.44 0.95 -5.88
CA ILE A 41 3.73 -0.16 -4.97
C ILE A 41 5.22 -0.47 -4.99
N ASP A 42 5.83 -0.55 -6.17
CA ASP A 42 7.24 -0.84 -6.33
C ASP A 42 8.11 0.25 -5.69
N GLU A 43 7.73 1.51 -5.83
CA GLU A 43 8.44 2.64 -5.24
C GLU A 43 8.45 2.56 -3.72
N VAL A 44 7.30 2.32 -3.12
CA VAL A 44 7.20 2.20 -1.66
C VAL A 44 7.96 0.97 -1.17
N ARG A 45 7.87 -0.14 -1.89
CA ARG A 45 8.62 -1.35 -1.55
C ARG A 45 10.13 -1.08 -1.54
N ALA A 46 10.63 -0.37 -2.55
CA ALA A 46 12.04 -0.02 -2.63
C ALA A 46 12.46 0.87 -1.47
N ASP A 47 11.64 1.86 -1.12
CA ASP A 47 11.92 2.75 0.00
C ASP A 47 11.97 2.00 1.33
N LEU A 48 11.01 1.11 1.58
CA LEU A 48 10.98 0.32 2.81
C LEU A 48 12.17 -0.63 2.89
N LYS A 49 12.55 -1.20 1.76
CA LYS A 49 13.71 -2.09 1.69
C LYS A 49 14.99 -1.34 1.98
N GLU A 50 15.13 -0.14 1.44
CA GLU A 50 16.29 0.72 1.68
C GLU A 50 16.41 1.12 3.14
N MET A 51 15.28 1.35 3.80
CA MET A 51 15.26 1.68 5.24
C MET A 51 15.47 0.47 6.14
N GLY A 52 15.55 -0.73 5.57
CA GLY A 52 15.74 -1.94 6.35
C GLY A 52 14.45 -2.51 6.96
N TRP A 53 13.31 -2.04 6.53
CA TRP A 53 12.01 -2.50 7.05
C TRP A 53 11.48 -3.72 6.30
N LEU A 54 12.08 -4.03 5.12
CA LEU A 54 11.79 -5.24 4.35
C LEU A 54 13.10 -5.96 4.07
N ASP A 55 13.02 -7.26 4.05
CA ASP A 55 14.17 -8.12 3.72
C ASP A 55 14.45 -8.14 2.21
#